data_e92ce071bdb43b551b1115a00553af10
#
_entry.id   e92ce071bdb43b551b1115a00553af10
#
_cell.length_a   1.000
_cell.length_b   1.000
_cell.length_c   1.000
_cell.angle_alpha   90.00
_cell.angle_beta   90.00
_cell.angle_gamma   90.00
#
_symmetry.space_group_name_H-M   'P 1'
#
loop_
_entity.id
_entity.type
_entity.pdbx_description
1 polymer ?
#
loop_
_entity_poly.entity_id
_entity_poly.type
_entity_poly.pdbx_seq_one_letter_code
_entity_poly.pdbx_strand_id
1 'polypeptide(L)'
;MIDILNYTFFQNALWAILLISITSAIIGTYIVARRMLFITGGITHASFGGLGVGYYLGINPTLSALVFAILSALGVEWLSRGKSVREDSAIAVVWALGMAIGIIFIFMTPGYTPGLTEFLFGNILTITRTDIFIFAAFAALLIFYTVLQYKTIVYTAFDADFAHTRGIKTRLVNYIMTFFVATAVVLTIRLVGIMLLISILSLPQMIAELFCHKFRNIVWLSGAINLLCGIGGLSLSYWLDVPA
;
A
#
# COMPACT_ATOMS: atom_id res chain seq x y z
N MET A 1 27.58 -15.97 -3.36
CA MET A 1 26.50 -15.36 -2.54
C MET A 1 26.99 -14.21 -1.66
N ILE A 2 28.19 -14.27 -1.06
CA ILE A 2 28.74 -13.19 -0.20
C ILE A 2 29.03 -11.92 -1.00
N ASP A 3 29.49 -12.04 -2.25
CA ASP A 3 29.84 -10.88 -3.07
C ASP A 3 28.66 -10.02 -3.49
N ILE A 4 27.44 -10.58 -3.53
CA ILE A 4 26.22 -9.86 -3.94
C ILE A 4 25.74 -8.90 -2.85
N LEU A 5 25.94 -9.25 -1.59
CA LEU A 5 25.63 -8.39 -0.45
C LEU A 5 26.40 -7.07 -0.48
N ASN A 6 27.48 -6.99 -1.23
CA ASN A 6 28.28 -5.78 -1.39
C ASN A 6 27.74 -4.82 -2.46
N TYR A 7 26.83 -5.28 -3.33
CA TYR A 7 26.22 -4.40 -4.33
C TYR A 7 25.13 -3.51 -3.70
N THR A 8 25.20 -2.21 -3.97
CA THR A 8 24.28 -1.21 -3.42
C THR A 8 22.83 -1.47 -3.78
N PHE A 9 22.55 -1.95 -4.99
CA PHE A 9 21.17 -2.27 -5.41
C PHE A 9 20.57 -3.41 -4.58
N PHE A 10 21.36 -4.44 -4.26
CA PHE A 10 20.88 -5.57 -3.46
C PHE A 10 20.64 -5.17 -1.99
N GLN A 11 21.51 -4.34 -1.43
CA GLN A 11 21.31 -3.76 -0.10
C GLN A 11 20.04 -2.92 -0.05
N ASN A 12 19.82 -2.08 -1.07
CA ASN A 12 18.61 -1.27 -1.16
C ASN A 12 17.36 -2.14 -1.26
N ALA A 13 17.39 -3.23 -2.03
CA ALA A 13 16.29 -4.18 -2.14
C ALA A 13 15.97 -4.85 -0.80
N LEU A 14 17.00 -5.27 -0.02
CA LEU A 14 16.80 -5.85 1.31
C LEU A 14 16.16 -4.86 2.29
N TRP A 15 16.63 -3.60 2.30
CA TRP A 15 16.03 -2.55 3.12
C TRP A 15 14.58 -2.28 2.71
N ALA A 16 14.30 -2.26 1.41
CA ALA A 16 12.93 -2.10 0.91
C ALA A 16 12.03 -3.24 1.36
N ILE A 17 12.45 -4.50 1.22
CA ILE A 17 11.70 -5.68 1.67
C ILE A 17 11.40 -5.59 3.17
N LEU A 18 12.37 -5.22 3.99
CA LEU A 18 12.18 -5.06 5.43
C LEU A 18 11.14 -3.98 5.76
N LEU A 19 11.23 -2.81 5.14
CA LEU A 19 10.31 -1.70 5.34
C LEU A 19 8.90 -2.03 4.85
N ILE A 20 8.79 -2.66 3.68
CA ILE A 20 7.52 -3.15 3.13
C ILE A 20 6.90 -4.19 4.06
N SER A 21 7.69 -5.13 4.58
CA SER A 21 7.19 -6.17 5.49
C SER A 21 6.62 -5.58 6.78
N ILE A 22 7.25 -4.55 7.34
CA ILE A 22 6.77 -3.86 8.54
C ILE A 22 5.48 -3.08 8.24
N THR A 23 5.47 -2.30 7.18
CA THR A 23 4.31 -1.46 6.83
C THR A 23 3.12 -2.30 6.40
N SER A 24 3.34 -3.33 5.59
CA SER A 24 2.28 -4.25 5.15
C SER A 24 1.72 -5.08 6.30
N ALA A 25 2.53 -5.45 7.29
CA ALA A 25 2.05 -6.14 8.48
C ALA A 25 1.02 -5.30 9.24
N ILE A 26 1.26 -4.01 9.42
CA ILE A 26 0.34 -3.11 10.12
C ILE A 26 -0.87 -2.77 9.26
N ILE A 27 -0.64 -2.26 8.05
CA ILE A 27 -1.69 -1.79 7.14
C ILE A 27 -2.56 -2.95 6.65
N GLY A 28 -1.93 -4.06 6.23
CA GLY A 28 -2.65 -5.23 5.74
C GLY A 28 -3.49 -5.89 6.84
N THR A 29 -2.98 -6.00 8.08
CA THR A 29 -3.79 -6.50 9.20
C THR A 29 -5.00 -5.60 9.46
N TYR A 30 -4.86 -4.26 9.38
CA TYR A 30 -5.98 -3.35 9.50
C TYR A 30 -7.02 -3.55 8.38
N ILE A 31 -6.57 -3.67 7.13
CA ILE A 31 -7.42 -3.87 5.95
C ILE A 31 -8.18 -5.20 6.04
N VAL A 32 -7.49 -6.29 6.42
CA VAL A 32 -8.09 -7.62 6.57
C VAL A 32 -9.10 -7.64 7.72
N ALA A 33 -8.73 -7.07 8.88
CA ALA A 33 -9.63 -6.98 10.04
C ALA A 33 -10.91 -6.19 9.72
N ARG A 34 -10.83 -5.15 8.89
CA ARG A 34 -11.99 -4.37 8.41
C ARG A 34 -12.71 -5.00 7.21
N ARG A 35 -12.23 -6.11 6.67
CA ARG A 35 -12.76 -6.77 5.47
C ARG A 35 -12.76 -5.87 4.22
N MET A 36 -11.81 -4.97 4.13
CA MET A 36 -11.68 -3.95 3.06
C MET A 36 -10.61 -4.31 2.03
N LEU A 37 -10.45 -5.58 1.67
CA LEU A 37 -9.39 -6.02 0.76
C LEU A 37 -9.44 -5.34 -0.61
N PHE A 38 -10.64 -5.03 -1.11
CA PHE A 38 -10.83 -4.35 -2.39
C PHE A 38 -10.31 -2.91 -2.40
N ILE A 39 -10.17 -2.27 -1.24
CA ILE A 39 -9.69 -0.87 -1.16
C ILE A 39 -8.25 -0.75 -1.67
N THR A 40 -7.41 -1.75 -1.44
CA THR A 40 -6.03 -1.76 -1.93
C THR A 40 -5.99 -1.72 -3.45
N GLY A 41 -6.75 -2.60 -4.11
CA GLY A 41 -6.88 -2.61 -5.57
C GLY A 41 -7.48 -1.30 -6.10
N GLY A 42 -8.55 -0.82 -5.49
CA GLY A 42 -9.21 0.42 -5.88
C GLY A 42 -8.29 1.64 -5.83
N ILE A 43 -7.58 1.84 -4.72
CA ILE A 43 -6.62 2.94 -4.56
C ILE A 43 -5.42 2.78 -5.51
N THR A 44 -4.93 1.55 -5.68
CA THR A 44 -3.84 1.23 -6.59
C THR A 44 -4.16 1.68 -8.01
N HIS A 45 -5.31 1.28 -8.53
CA HIS A 45 -5.72 1.66 -9.88
C HIS A 45 -6.13 3.14 -9.97
N ALA A 46 -6.70 3.71 -8.92
CA ALA A 46 -7.00 5.14 -8.87
C ALA A 46 -5.72 5.99 -8.92
N SER A 47 -4.63 5.54 -8.27
CA SER A 47 -3.35 6.24 -8.30
C SER A 47 -2.76 6.40 -9.71
N PHE A 48 -3.13 5.49 -10.63
CA PHE A 48 -2.77 5.60 -12.04
C PHE A 48 -3.37 6.86 -12.69
N GLY A 49 -4.56 7.30 -12.25
CA GLY A 49 -5.13 8.59 -12.65
C GLY A 49 -4.22 9.76 -12.32
N GLY A 50 -3.72 9.76 -11.09
CA GLY A 50 -2.75 10.78 -10.66
C GLY A 50 -1.42 10.73 -11.41
N LEU A 51 -0.95 9.54 -11.75
CA LEU A 51 0.27 9.35 -12.53
C LEU A 51 0.11 9.93 -13.94
N GLY A 52 -1.00 9.66 -14.62
CA GLY A 52 -1.32 10.22 -15.94
C GLY A 52 -1.39 11.75 -15.91
N VAL A 53 -2.08 12.32 -14.93
CA VAL A 53 -2.14 13.78 -14.73
C VAL A 53 -0.75 14.35 -14.49
N GLY A 54 0.10 13.68 -13.71
CA GLY A 54 1.48 14.09 -13.44
C GLY A 54 2.33 14.18 -14.70
N TYR A 55 2.26 13.19 -15.57
CA TYR A 55 2.97 13.20 -16.85
C TYR A 55 2.48 14.33 -17.76
N TYR A 56 1.17 14.53 -17.88
CA TYR A 56 0.58 15.56 -18.72
C TYR A 56 0.97 16.98 -18.28
N LEU A 57 0.94 17.24 -16.97
CA LEU A 57 1.30 18.54 -16.41
C LEU A 57 2.81 18.75 -16.26
N GLY A 58 3.64 17.76 -16.53
CA GLY A 58 5.10 17.84 -16.35
C GLY A 58 5.56 17.96 -14.89
N ILE A 59 4.72 17.55 -13.93
CA ILE A 59 5.04 17.50 -12.50
C ILE A 59 5.51 16.11 -12.10
N ASN A 60 6.05 15.97 -10.88
CA ASN A 60 6.50 14.67 -10.40
C ASN A 60 5.35 13.66 -10.38
N PRO A 61 5.39 12.60 -11.22
CA PRO A 61 4.28 11.65 -11.37
C PRO A 61 3.96 10.89 -10.08
N THR A 62 4.99 10.57 -9.28
CA THR A 62 4.81 9.88 -7.99
C THR A 62 4.05 10.74 -6.98
N LEU A 63 4.38 12.04 -6.92
CA LEU A 63 3.68 12.98 -6.03
C LEU A 63 2.22 13.16 -6.48
N SER A 64 1.99 13.30 -7.78
CA SER A 64 0.64 13.38 -8.34
C SER A 64 -0.18 12.13 -8.07
N ALA A 65 0.42 10.94 -8.24
CA ALA A 65 -0.19 9.66 -7.89
C ALA A 65 -0.55 9.57 -6.40
N LEU A 66 0.33 10.06 -5.51
CA LEU A 66 0.10 10.08 -4.07
C LEU A 66 -1.10 10.97 -3.70
N VAL A 67 -1.13 12.19 -4.21
CA VAL A 67 -2.24 13.13 -3.96
C VAL A 67 -3.56 12.55 -4.45
N PHE A 68 -3.57 12.02 -5.67
CA PHE A 68 -4.77 11.43 -6.28
C PHE A 68 -5.24 10.18 -5.50
N ALA A 69 -4.32 9.32 -5.07
CA ALA A 69 -4.62 8.15 -4.26
C ALA A 69 -5.24 8.52 -2.91
N ILE A 70 -4.67 9.53 -2.21
CA ILE A 70 -5.21 10.02 -0.94
C ILE A 70 -6.61 10.60 -1.13
N LEU A 71 -6.82 11.45 -2.13
CA LEU A 71 -8.14 12.02 -2.42
C LEU A 71 -9.15 10.94 -2.77
N SER A 72 -8.77 9.95 -3.57
CA SER A 72 -9.60 8.81 -3.93
C SER A 72 -9.99 7.97 -2.72
N ALA A 73 -9.03 7.65 -1.85
CA ALA A 73 -9.26 6.87 -0.66
C ALA A 73 -10.19 7.59 0.34
N LEU A 74 -9.95 8.88 0.58
CA LEU A 74 -10.81 9.71 1.42
C LEU A 74 -12.20 9.89 0.79
N GLY A 75 -12.28 9.95 -0.53
CA GLY A 75 -13.54 9.98 -1.28
C GLY A 75 -14.36 8.70 -1.08
N VAL A 76 -13.73 7.52 -1.16
CA VAL A 76 -14.38 6.24 -0.86
C VAL A 76 -14.92 6.22 0.56
N GLU A 77 -14.09 6.60 1.54
CA GLU A 77 -14.49 6.67 2.95
C GLU A 77 -15.65 7.66 3.17
N TRP A 78 -15.71 8.77 2.43
CA TRP A 78 -16.78 9.73 2.50
C TRP A 78 -18.08 9.22 1.86
N LEU A 79 -18.00 8.59 0.68
CA LEU A 79 -19.17 8.06 -0.04
C LEU A 79 -19.83 6.89 0.69
N SER A 80 -19.06 6.01 1.30
CA SER A 80 -19.56 4.82 1.99
C SER A 80 -20.23 5.12 3.33
N ARG A 81 -20.06 6.31 3.89
CA ARG A 81 -20.60 6.69 5.21
C ARG A 81 -22.11 6.83 5.29
N GLY A 82 -22.76 7.19 4.21
CA GLY A 82 -24.19 7.51 4.19
C GLY A 82 -25.11 6.30 4.23
N LYS A 83 -24.60 5.06 4.37
CA LYS A 83 -25.35 3.79 4.26
C LYS A 83 -26.12 3.62 2.93
N SER A 84 -26.10 4.63 2.05
CA SER A 84 -26.75 4.59 0.75
C SER A 84 -25.88 3.92 -0.34
N VAL A 85 -24.57 3.95 -0.18
CA VAL A 85 -23.63 3.34 -1.13
C VAL A 85 -22.79 2.30 -0.39
N ARG A 86 -22.75 1.09 -0.92
CA ARG A 86 -21.87 0.04 -0.42
C ARG A 86 -20.41 0.42 -0.69
N GLU A 87 -19.53 0.14 0.25
CA GLU A 87 -18.11 0.46 0.16
C GLU A 87 -17.46 -0.12 -1.11
N ASP A 88 -17.76 -1.38 -1.43
CA ASP A 88 -17.28 -2.05 -2.65
C ASP A 88 -17.71 -1.29 -3.91
N SER A 89 -18.93 -0.74 -3.94
CA SER A 89 -19.44 0.04 -5.07
C SER A 89 -18.72 1.38 -5.20
N ALA A 90 -18.44 2.05 -4.09
CA ALA A 90 -17.67 3.28 -4.08
C ALA A 90 -16.23 3.04 -4.59
N ILE A 91 -15.61 1.95 -4.14
CA ILE A 91 -14.28 1.54 -4.61
C ILE A 91 -14.29 1.28 -6.12
N ALA A 92 -15.27 0.55 -6.64
CA ALA A 92 -15.37 0.24 -8.06
C ALA A 92 -15.51 1.49 -8.93
N VAL A 93 -16.29 2.48 -8.49
CA VAL A 93 -16.45 3.77 -9.20
C VAL A 93 -15.13 4.53 -9.23
N VAL A 94 -14.46 4.65 -8.08
CA VAL A 94 -13.18 5.37 -7.98
C VAL A 94 -12.08 4.67 -8.79
N TRP A 95 -12.07 3.33 -8.77
CA TRP A 95 -11.19 2.52 -9.63
C TRP A 95 -11.38 2.86 -11.12
N ALA A 96 -12.62 2.74 -11.62
CA ALA A 96 -12.92 2.97 -13.02
C ALA A 96 -12.60 4.43 -13.46
N LEU A 97 -12.95 5.41 -12.63
CA LEU A 97 -12.66 6.82 -12.90
C LEU A 97 -11.16 7.10 -12.92
N GLY A 98 -10.42 6.57 -11.94
CA GLY A 98 -8.98 6.75 -11.88
C GLY A 98 -8.26 6.18 -13.10
N MET A 99 -8.62 4.95 -13.50
CA MET A 99 -8.07 4.33 -14.70
C MET A 99 -8.40 5.12 -15.96
N ALA A 100 -9.66 5.55 -16.14
CA ALA A 100 -10.08 6.32 -17.30
C ALA A 100 -9.32 7.67 -17.38
N ILE A 101 -9.23 8.40 -16.28
CA ILE A 101 -8.48 9.66 -16.21
C ILE A 101 -7.01 9.41 -16.55
N GLY A 102 -6.39 8.40 -15.96
CA GLY A 102 -4.99 8.07 -16.18
C GLY A 102 -4.69 7.77 -17.65
N ILE A 103 -5.51 6.94 -18.29
CA ILE A 103 -5.36 6.59 -19.70
C ILE A 103 -5.50 7.84 -20.58
N ILE A 104 -6.54 8.65 -20.37
CA ILE A 104 -6.77 9.88 -21.17
C ILE A 104 -5.55 10.79 -21.10
N PHE A 105 -5.05 11.11 -19.91
CA PHE A 105 -3.94 12.03 -19.75
C PHE A 105 -2.61 11.46 -20.26
N ILE A 106 -2.37 10.15 -20.13
CA ILE A 106 -1.19 9.51 -20.73
C ILE A 106 -1.22 9.63 -22.27
N PHE A 107 -2.37 9.37 -22.90
CA PHE A 107 -2.50 9.51 -24.36
C PHE A 107 -2.41 10.97 -24.85
N MET A 108 -2.78 11.93 -24.01
CA MET A 108 -2.65 13.35 -24.31
C MET A 108 -1.21 13.88 -24.10
N THR A 109 -0.36 13.11 -23.42
CA THR A 109 1.02 13.55 -23.12
C THR A 109 1.90 13.40 -24.37
N PRO A 110 2.53 14.49 -24.86
CA PRO A 110 3.43 14.41 -26.00
C PRO A 110 4.74 13.71 -25.61
N GLY A 111 5.23 12.80 -26.44
CA GLY A 111 6.50 12.13 -26.26
C GLY A 111 6.40 10.73 -25.65
N TYR A 112 7.56 10.19 -25.21
CA TYR A 112 7.62 8.88 -24.57
C TYR A 112 7.20 8.98 -23.11
N THR A 113 6.13 8.32 -22.77
CA THR A 113 5.74 8.09 -21.36
C THR A 113 6.20 6.69 -20.95
N PRO A 114 6.82 6.53 -19.76
CA PRO A 114 7.13 5.21 -19.22
C PRO A 114 5.85 4.36 -19.23
N GLY A 115 5.95 3.17 -19.82
CA GLY A 115 4.79 2.36 -20.09
C GLY A 115 4.08 1.89 -18.83
N LEU A 116 2.82 1.53 -19.00
CA LEU A 116 2.00 0.87 -17.98
C LEU A 116 2.72 -0.34 -17.35
N THR A 117 3.62 -0.97 -18.08
CA THR A 117 4.45 -2.10 -17.65
C THR A 117 5.34 -1.79 -16.44
N GLU A 118 6.00 -0.62 -16.39
CA GLU A 118 6.83 -0.24 -15.23
C GLU A 118 5.99 -0.04 -13.98
N PHE A 119 4.80 0.52 -14.14
CA PHE A 119 3.88 0.71 -13.02
C PHE A 119 3.26 -0.62 -12.54
N LEU A 120 2.99 -1.56 -13.45
CA LEU A 120 2.41 -2.86 -13.13
C LEU A 120 3.42 -3.78 -12.42
N PHE A 121 4.64 -3.86 -12.92
CA PHE A 121 5.62 -4.82 -12.43
C PHE A 121 6.61 -4.24 -11.43
N GLY A 122 6.75 -2.91 -11.39
CA GLY A 122 7.76 -2.25 -10.58
C GLY A 122 9.18 -2.63 -10.99
N ASN A 123 10.16 -2.19 -10.25
CA ASN A 123 11.53 -2.67 -10.39
C ASN A 123 12.29 -2.50 -9.07
N ILE A 124 12.34 -3.56 -8.29
CA ILE A 124 13.00 -3.55 -6.98
C ILE A 124 14.49 -3.23 -7.06
N LEU A 125 15.11 -3.42 -8.22
CA LEU A 125 16.54 -3.18 -8.42
C LEU A 125 16.87 -1.71 -8.69
N THR A 126 15.88 -0.89 -9.06
CA THR A 126 16.06 0.56 -9.33
C THR A 126 15.82 1.44 -8.10
N ILE A 127 15.60 0.85 -6.93
CA ILE A 127 15.32 1.56 -5.69
C ILE A 127 16.50 2.43 -5.28
N THR A 128 16.25 3.72 -5.13
CA THR A 128 17.26 4.69 -4.68
C THR A 128 17.32 4.77 -3.15
N ARG A 129 18.44 5.29 -2.62
CA ARG A 129 18.54 5.57 -1.18
C ARG A 129 17.52 6.61 -0.71
N THR A 130 17.15 7.54 -1.57
CA THR A 130 16.11 8.54 -1.28
C THR A 130 14.75 7.88 -1.09
N ASP A 131 14.40 6.89 -1.92
CA ASP A 131 13.16 6.14 -1.80
C ASP A 131 13.09 5.38 -0.47
N ILE A 132 14.20 4.74 -0.08
CA ILE A 132 14.31 4.03 1.21
C ILE A 132 14.13 5.01 2.36
N PHE A 133 14.75 6.19 2.31
CA PHE A 133 14.63 7.19 3.38
C PHE A 133 13.19 7.70 3.52
N ILE A 134 12.52 8.02 2.41
CA ILE A 134 11.10 8.43 2.41
C ILE A 134 10.22 7.33 2.99
N PHE A 135 10.45 6.09 2.57
CA PHE A 135 9.67 4.94 3.07
C PHE A 135 9.95 4.67 4.56
N ALA A 136 11.20 4.79 5.00
CA ALA A 136 11.56 4.64 6.40
C ALA A 136 10.94 5.71 7.30
N ALA A 137 10.91 6.97 6.85
CA ALA A 137 10.24 8.05 7.55
C ALA A 137 8.72 7.78 7.67
N PHE A 138 8.11 7.32 6.58
CA PHE A 138 6.70 6.91 6.60
C PHE A 138 6.46 5.74 7.54
N ALA A 139 7.28 4.69 7.48
CA ALA A 139 7.18 3.53 8.37
C ALA A 139 7.31 3.91 9.85
N ALA A 140 8.26 4.79 10.18
CA ALA A 140 8.44 5.31 11.53
C ALA A 140 7.20 6.07 12.02
N LEU A 141 6.61 6.93 11.16
CA LEU A 141 5.39 7.67 11.48
C LEU A 141 4.20 6.71 11.69
N LEU A 142 4.05 5.71 10.82
CA LEU A 142 3.00 4.69 10.93
C LEU A 142 3.14 3.88 12.23
N ILE A 143 4.34 3.41 12.56
CA ILE A 143 4.61 2.67 13.80
C ILE A 143 4.29 3.56 15.00
N PHE A 144 4.78 4.78 15.02
CA PHE A 144 4.53 5.75 16.10
C PHE A 144 3.04 5.96 16.32
N TYR A 145 2.27 6.23 15.26
CA TYR A 145 0.82 6.39 15.34
C TYR A 145 0.13 5.11 15.84
N THR A 146 0.52 3.95 15.30
CA THR A 146 -0.07 2.66 15.65
C THR A 146 0.19 2.30 17.11
N VAL A 147 1.39 2.56 17.63
CA VAL A 147 1.74 2.29 19.04
C VAL A 147 0.94 3.20 19.98
N LEU A 148 0.85 4.50 19.65
CA LEU A 148 0.10 5.47 20.48
C LEU A 148 -1.40 5.19 20.49
N GLN A 149 -1.96 4.84 19.35
CA GLN A 149 -3.40 4.66 19.17
C GLN A 149 -3.83 3.19 19.04
N TYR A 150 -2.99 2.26 19.52
CA TYR A 150 -3.19 0.82 19.33
C TYR A 150 -4.60 0.35 19.69
N LYS A 151 -5.07 0.67 20.91
CA LYS A 151 -6.41 0.26 21.38
C LYS A 151 -7.52 0.87 20.51
N THR A 152 -7.37 2.12 20.15
CA THR A 152 -8.33 2.87 19.33
C THR A 152 -8.46 2.27 17.94
N ILE A 153 -7.32 1.94 17.31
CA ILE A 153 -7.26 1.30 15.98
C ILE A 153 -7.90 -0.09 16.04
N VAL A 154 -7.55 -0.90 17.04
CA VAL A 154 -8.09 -2.27 17.19
C VAL A 154 -9.61 -2.23 17.40
N TYR A 155 -10.12 -1.40 18.30
CA TYR A 155 -11.57 -1.29 18.52
C TYR A 155 -12.31 -0.82 17.26
N THR A 156 -11.77 0.16 16.56
CA THR A 156 -12.37 0.67 15.32
C THR A 156 -12.32 -0.34 14.17
N ALA A 157 -11.27 -1.16 14.12
CA ALA A 157 -11.10 -2.17 13.07
C ALA A 157 -12.05 -3.36 13.22
N PHE A 158 -12.28 -3.82 14.46
CA PHE A 158 -13.13 -5.00 14.72
C PHE A 158 -14.59 -4.65 14.96
N ASP A 159 -14.88 -3.58 15.70
CA ASP A 159 -16.24 -3.18 16.06
C ASP A 159 -16.33 -1.64 16.21
N ALA A 160 -16.72 -0.99 15.13
CA ALA A 160 -16.84 0.46 15.09
C ALA A 160 -17.99 0.98 15.98
N ASP A 161 -19.06 0.19 16.16
CA ASP A 161 -20.21 0.57 16.99
C ASP A 161 -19.82 0.51 18.47
N PHE A 162 -19.11 -0.55 18.88
CA PHE A 162 -18.54 -0.64 20.23
C PHE A 162 -17.54 0.50 20.50
N ALA A 163 -16.66 0.79 19.55
CA ALA A 163 -15.72 1.90 19.67
C ALA A 163 -16.44 3.24 19.88
N HIS A 164 -17.55 3.46 19.17
CA HIS A 164 -18.37 4.65 19.32
C HIS A 164 -19.00 4.76 20.72
N THR A 165 -19.52 3.65 21.29
CA THR A 165 -20.07 3.65 22.66
C THR A 165 -19.03 3.96 23.73
N ARG A 166 -17.74 3.71 23.45
CA ARG A 166 -16.60 4.08 24.30
C ARG A 166 -16.13 5.53 24.11
N GLY A 167 -16.85 6.35 23.35
CA GLY A 167 -16.52 7.76 23.10
C GLY A 167 -15.35 7.95 22.11
N ILE A 168 -14.94 6.89 21.41
CA ILE A 168 -13.87 6.98 20.41
C ILE A 168 -14.43 7.70 19.16
N LYS A 169 -13.69 8.69 18.68
CA LYS A 169 -14.01 9.39 17.42
C LYS A 169 -13.63 8.48 16.21
N THR A 170 -14.40 7.39 16.01
CA THR A 170 -14.15 6.37 14.98
C THR A 170 -13.95 6.97 13.60
N ARG A 171 -14.69 8.06 13.30
CA ARG A 171 -14.56 8.83 12.08
C ARG A 171 -13.14 9.33 11.82
N LEU A 172 -12.52 9.96 12.82
CA LEU A 172 -11.17 10.51 12.69
C LEU A 172 -10.14 9.40 12.51
N VAL A 173 -10.30 8.32 13.27
CA VAL A 173 -9.39 7.16 13.18
C VAL A 173 -9.44 6.53 11.79
N ASN A 174 -10.65 6.34 11.24
CA ASN A 174 -10.82 5.80 9.90
C ASN A 174 -10.16 6.68 8.85
N TYR A 175 -10.37 8.00 8.87
CA TYR A 175 -9.73 8.90 7.91
C TYR A 175 -8.21 8.88 8.00
N ILE A 176 -7.65 8.87 9.22
CA ILE A 176 -6.21 8.80 9.41
C ILE A 176 -5.66 7.45 8.89
N MET A 177 -6.32 6.34 9.22
CA MET A 177 -5.90 5.02 8.73
C MET A 177 -6.04 4.91 7.21
N THR A 178 -7.11 5.43 6.63
CA THR A 178 -7.30 5.48 5.16
C THR A 178 -6.21 6.31 4.48
N PHE A 179 -5.79 7.42 5.10
CA PHE A 179 -4.63 8.19 4.64
C PHE A 179 -3.34 7.36 4.67
N PHE A 180 -3.08 6.62 5.76
CA PHE A 180 -1.92 5.74 5.86
C PHE A 180 -1.99 4.60 4.84
N VAL A 181 -3.17 4.01 4.62
CA VAL A 181 -3.38 2.98 3.59
C VAL A 181 -3.02 3.51 2.20
N ALA A 182 -3.57 4.66 1.81
CA ALA A 182 -3.31 5.26 0.50
C ALA A 182 -1.82 5.58 0.30
N THR A 183 -1.19 6.15 1.32
CA THR A 183 0.25 6.46 1.28
C THR A 183 1.10 5.19 1.18
N ALA A 184 0.80 4.17 1.99
CA ALA A 184 1.48 2.88 1.93
C ALA A 184 1.36 2.23 0.55
N VAL A 185 0.15 2.24 -0.04
CA VAL A 185 -0.11 1.70 -1.37
C VAL A 185 0.80 2.38 -2.41
N VAL A 186 0.80 3.71 -2.50
CA VAL A 186 1.58 4.42 -3.52
C VAL A 186 3.09 4.24 -3.34
N LEU A 187 3.58 4.31 -2.10
CA LEU A 187 4.99 4.11 -1.82
C LEU A 187 5.43 2.67 -2.14
N THR A 188 4.58 1.69 -1.87
CA THR A 188 4.88 0.27 -2.18
C THR A 188 4.82 0.01 -3.68
N ILE A 189 3.85 0.58 -4.43
CA ILE A 189 3.78 0.46 -5.90
C ILE A 189 5.10 0.87 -6.53
N ARG A 190 5.66 1.98 -6.09
CA ARG A 190 6.91 2.50 -6.63
C ARG A 190 8.08 1.51 -6.47
N LEU A 191 8.07 0.72 -5.39
CA LEU A 191 9.15 -0.22 -5.08
C LEU A 191 8.96 -1.60 -5.74
N VAL A 192 7.74 -2.13 -5.70
CA VAL A 192 7.48 -3.53 -6.10
C VAL A 192 6.38 -3.68 -7.17
N GLY A 193 5.75 -2.59 -7.60
CA GLY A 193 4.66 -2.62 -8.57
C GLY A 193 3.31 -3.08 -7.98
N ILE A 194 2.29 -3.00 -8.85
CA ILE A 194 0.90 -3.27 -8.46
C ILE A 194 0.66 -4.75 -8.15
N MET A 195 1.20 -5.64 -8.97
CA MET A 195 0.90 -7.07 -8.87
C MET A 195 1.33 -7.65 -7.53
N LEU A 196 2.55 -7.30 -7.09
CA LEU A 196 3.10 -7.77 -5.82
C LEU A 196 2.45 -7.07 -4.63
N LEU A 197 2.08 -5.80 -4.76
CA LEU A 197 1.48 -5.02 -3.68
C LEU A 197 0.21 -5.67 -3.13
N ILE A 198 -0.74 -6.07 -4.01
CA ILE A 198 -2.00 -6.66 -3.58
C ILE A 198 -1.72 -7.97 -2.80
N SER A 199 -0.78 -8.77 -3.28
CA SER A 199 -0.38 -10.01 -2.62
C SER A 199 0.24 -9.77 -1.25
N ILE A 200 1.16 -8.82 -1.13
CA ILE A 200 1.88 -8.50 0.12
C ILE A 200 0.93 -7.90 1.17
N LEU A 201 -0.07 -7.12 0.77
CA LEU A 201 -1.02 -6.49 1.69
C LEU A 201 -2.18 -7.39 2.11
N SER A 202 -2.35 -8.58 1.51
CA SER A 202 -3.47 -9.46 1.80
C SER A 202 -3.06 -10.86 2.23
N LEU A 203 -2.27 -11.58 1.45
CA LEU A 203 -2.02 -13.02 1.67
C LEU A 203 -1.35 -13.34 3.02
N PRO A 204 -0.25 -12.67 3.43
CA PRO A 204 0.40 -12.98 4.69
C PRO A 204 -0.48 -12.73 5.90
N GLN A 205 -1.35 -11.71 5.84
CA GLN A 205 -2.27 -11.38 6.91
C GLN A 205 -3.41 -12.40 7.01
N MET A 206 -3.96 -12.83 5.87
CA MET A 206 -4.97 -13.88 5.83
C MET A 206 -4.41 -15.21 6.35
N ILE A 207 -3.17 -15.56 5.99
CA ILE A 207 -2.49 -16.74 6.54
C ILE A 207 -2.31 -16.60 8.06
N ALA A 208 -1.87 -15.42 8.52
CA ALA A 208 -1.67 -15.19 9.94
C ALA A 208 -2.97 -15.27 10.76
N GLU A 209 -4.12 -14.86 10.20
CA GLU A 209 -5.44 -15.01 10.84
C GLU A 209 -5.84 -16.47 11.08
N LEU A 210 -5.39 -17.41 10.25
CA LEU A 210 -5.66 -18.84 10.47
C LEU A 210 -5.00 -19.37 11.75
N PHE A 211 -3.87 -18.79 12.17
CA PHE A 211 -3.11 -19.23 13.33
C PHE A 211 -3.23 -18.31 14.54
N CYS A 212 -3.61 -17.05 14.34
CA CYS A 212 -3.63 -16.03 15.39
C CYS A 212 -4.95 -15.27 15.40
N HIS A 213 -5.50 -15.03 16.62
CA HIS A 213 -6.73 -14.27 16.80
C HIS A 213 -6.51 -12.87 17.39
N LYS A 214 -5.31 -12.59 17.93
CA LYS A 214 -4.99 -11.27 18.49
C LYS A 214 -4.33 -10.40 17.43
N PHE A 215 -4.84 -9.18 17.21
CA PHE A 215 -4.31 -8.22 16.24
C PHE A 215 -2.78 -8.12 16.28
N ARG A 216 -2.18 -7.97 17.47
CA ARG A 216 -0.72 -7.89 17.64
C ARG A 216 0.00 -9.13 17.08
N ASN A 217 -0.53 -10.32 17.33
CA ASN A 217 0.11 -11.56 16.87
C ASN A 217 -0.03 -11.71 15.35
N ILE A 218 -1.16 -11.28 14.78
CA ILE A 218 -1.37 -11.25 13.33
C ILE A 218 -0.34 -10.32 12.68
N VAL A 219 -0.13 -9.12 13.22
CA VAL A 219 0.89 -8.17 12.73
C VAL A 219 2.29 -8.80 12.75
N TRP A 220 2.70 -9.41 13.87
CA TRP A 220 4.02 -10.02 13.95
C TRP A 220 4.20 -11.20 13.00
N LEU A 221 3.21 -12.10 12.94
CA LEU A 221 3.28 -13.27 12.09
C LEU A 221 3.23 -12.92 10.60
N SER A 222 2.35 -12.01 10.21
CA SER A 222 2.27 -11.54 8.82
C SER A 222 3.53 -10.80 8.37
N GLY A 223 4.12 -10.01 9.26
CA GLY A 223 5.41 -9.36 9.01
C GLY A 223 6.54 -10.37 8.79
N ALA A 224 6.61 -11.40 9.63
CA ALA A 224 7.58 -12.48 9.47
C ALA A 224 7.38 -13.25 8.15
N ILE A 225 6.13 -13.58 7.78
CA ILE A 225 5.80 -14.24 6.51
C ILE A 225 6.21 -13.35 5.33
N ASN A 226 5.86 -12.06 5.35
CA ASN A 226 6.25 -11.12 4.29
C ASN A 226 7.77 -11.03 4.13
N LEU A 227 8.50 -10.93 5.24
CA LEU A 227 9.95 -10.84 5.22
C LEU A 227 10.58 -12.11 4.64
N LEU A 228 10.13 -13.29 5.08
CA LEU A 228 10.63 -14.57 4.59
C LEU A 228 10.31 -14.77 3.11
N CYS A 229 9.08 -14.46 2.68
CA CYS A 229 8.69 -14.55 1.27
C CYS A 229 9.46 -13.56 0.40
N GLY A 230 9.67 -12.32 0.88
CA GLY A 230 10.42 -11.30 0.15
C GLY A 230 11.90 -11.67 -0.03
N ILE A 231 12.57 -12.10 1.06
CA ILE A 231 13.97 -12.56 0.98
C ILE A 231 14.08 -13.83 0.14
N GLY A 232 13.15 -14.78 0.33
CA GLY A 232 13.10 -16.02 -0.44
C GLY A 232 12.89 -15.76 -1.92
N GLY A 233 11.96 -14.88 -2.29
CA GLY A 233 11.70 -14.49 -3.67
C GLY A 233 12.91 -13.81 -4.32
N LEU A 234 13.55 -12.85 -3.63
CA LEU A 234 14.75 -12.18 -4.11
C LEU A 234 15.92 -13.16 -4.30
N SER A 235 16.10 -14.11 -3.37
CA SER A 235 17.13 -15.14 -3.46
C SER A 235 16.88 -16.10 -4.62
N LEU A 236 15.62 -16.49 -4.83
CA LEU A 236 15.21 -17.39 -5.90
C LEU A 236 15.35 -16.73 -7.29
N SER A 237 14.93 -15.44 -7.39
CA SER A 237 15.12 -14.62 -8.59
C SER A 237 16.57 -14.59 -9.03
N TYR A 238 17.46 -14.36 -8.07
CA TYR A 238 18.90 -14.36 -8.34
C TYR A 238 19.41 -15.74 -8.78
N TRP A 239 18.94 -16.82 -8.16
CA TRP A 239 19.43 -18.18 -8.44
C TRP A 239 18.95 -18.73 -9.78
N LEU A 240 17.74 -18.33 -10.19
CA LEU A 240 17.10 -18.75 -11.45
C LEU A 240 17.35 -17.78 -12.61
N ASP A 241 18.01 -16.64 -12.36
CA ASP A 241 18.25 -15.57 -13.34
C ASP A 241 16.93 -15.07 -13.99
N VAL A 242 15.91 -14.90 -13.14
CA VAL A 242 14.58 -14.38 -13.53
C VAL A 242 14.33 -13.03 -12.85
N PRO A 243 13.45 -12.18 -13.40
CA PRO A 243 13.06 -10.93 -12.74
C PRO A 243 12.54 -11.17 -11.30
N ALA A 244 12.94 -10.29 -10.37
CA ALA A 244 12.57 -10.37 -8.95
C ALA A 244 11.14 -9.88 -8.68
#